data_5a61585b035272ea6f185a1cf258308b
#
_entry.id   5a61585b035272ea6f185a1cf258308b
#
_cell.length_a   1.000
_cell.length_b   1.000
_cell.length_c   1.000
_cell.angle_alpha   90.00
_cell.angle_beta   90.00
_cell.angle_gamma   90.00
#
_symmetry.space_group_name_H-M   'P 1'
#
loop_
_entity.id
_entity.type
_entity.pdbx_description
1 polymer ?
#
loop_
_entity_poly.entity_id
_entity_poly.type
_entity_poly.pdbx_seq_one_letter_code
_entity_poly.pdbx_strand_id
1 'polypeptide(L)'
;MNDFETFCSHYPNKKGKLAAQKKFLTLQKTKQLPDIDTLIKSIHDQIKEKKYLQGQNQFCPPWKHPSTWLNQGCWTDVCIFPPERKPVNKRVNSIDNLQRALSILRNMGEAKFHSFCDQLNMTNHDKECVLMAANGGPQKIKHLAARIG
;
A
#
# COMPACT_ATOMS: atom_id res chain seq x y z
N MET A 1 7.41 -28.18 8.65
CA MET A 1 8.56 -27.42 8.14
C MET A 1 9.43 -27.02 9.31
N ASN A 2 10.75 -27.10 9.15
CA ASN A 2 11.67 -26.67 10.18
C ASN A 2 11.76 -25.13 10.16
N ASP A 3 11.80 -24.49 11.34
CA ASP A 3 11.86 -23.01 11.47
C ASP A 3 12.95 -22.36 10.60
N PHE A 4 14.08 -23.03 10.49
CA PHE A 4 15.18 -22.58 9.61
C PHE A 4 14.80 -22.60 8.12
N GLU A 5 14.06 -23.59 7.67
CA GLU A 5 13.60 -23.66 6.28
C GLU A 5 12.56 -22.60 5.99
N THR A 6 11.66 -22.35 6.93
CA THR A 6 10.69 -21.26 6.86
C THR A 6 11.41 -19.90 6.78
N PHE A 7 12.39 -19.65 7.64
CA PHE A 7 13.25 -18.47 7.55
C PHE A 7 13.92 -18.33 6.17
N CYS A 8 14.55 -19.41 5.69
CA CYS A 8 15.21 -19.39 4.38
C CYS A 8 14.26 -19.16 3.21
N SER A 9 13.00 -19.62 3.30
CA SER A 9 12.03 -19.42 2.22
C SER A 9 11.69 -17.95 2.04
N HIS A 10 11.59 -17.20 3.13
CA HIS A 10 11.25 -15.77 3.14
C HIS A 10 12.46 -14.85 2.92
N TYR A 11 13.68 -15.32 3.21
CA TYR A 11 14.88 -14.50 3.08
C TYR A 11 15.30 -14.34 1.60
N PRO A 12 15.49 -13.11 1.10
CA PRO A 12 15.74 -12.88 -0.33
C PRO A 12 17.08 -13.42 -0.84
N ASN A 13 18.13 -13.35 -0.03
CA ASN A 13 19.45 -13.82 -0.43
C ASN A 13 19.64 -15.28 -0.01
N LYS A 14 19.61 -16.21 -0.96
CA LYS A 14 19.72 -17.66 -0.71
C LYS A 14 21.16 -18.18 -0.57
N LYS A 15 22.17 -17.31 -0.66
CA LYS A 15 23.59 -17.71 -0.62
C LYS A 15 24.04 -17.94 0.83
N GLY A 16 24.92 -18.94 1.05
CA GLY A 16 25.49 -19.22 2.37
C GLY A 16 24.55 -19.93 3.36
N LYS A 17 23.62 -20.77 2.85
CA LYS A 17 22.62 -21.49 3.66
C LYS A 17 23.23 -22.29 4.81
N LEU A 18 24.36 -23.00 4.59
CA LEU A 18 24.99 -23.83 5.61
C LEU A 18 25.54 -22.99 6.80
N ALA A 19 26.19 -21.86 6.50
CA ALA A 19 26.68 -20.97 7.55
C ALA A 19 25.52 -20.34 8.33
N ALA A 20 24.44 -19.98 7.64
CA ALA A 20 23.23 -19.49 8.26
C ALA A 20 22.57 -20.53 9.17
N GLN A 21 22.53 -21.79 8.75
CA GLN A 21 21.95 -22.88 9.53
C GLN A 21 22.71 -23.10 10.84
N LYS A 22 24.05 -23.14 10.78
CA LYS A 22 24.89 -23.26 11.98
C LYS A 22 24.62 -22.11 12.96
N LYS A 23 24.55 -20.88 12.46
CA LYS A 23 24.28 -19.71 13.29
C LYS A 23 22.86 -19.71 13.87
N PHE A 24 21.86 -20.07 13.06
CA PHE A 24 20.48 -20.19 13.51
C PHE A 24 20.32 -21.17 14.66
N LEU A 25 20.89 -22.37 14.52
CA LEU A 25 20.89 -23.39 15.58
C LEU A 25 21.62 -22.93 16.86
N THR A 26 22.73 -22.20 16.72
CA THR A 26 23.44 -21.63 17.86
C THR A 26 22.58 -20.63 18.59
N LEU A 27 21.95 -19.69 17.91
CA LEU A 27 21.06 -18.68 18.47
C LEU A 27 19.82 -19.31 19.11
N GLN A 28 19.29 -20.37 18.50
CA GLN A 28 18.14 -21.11 19.04
C GLN A 28 18.53 -21.82 20.36
N LYS A 29 19.69 -22.45 20.43
CA LYS A 29 20.20 -23.09 21.65
C LYS A 29 20.45 -22.09 22.79
N THR A 30 20.96 -20.92 22.47
CA THR A 30 21.24 -19.85 23.45
C THR A 30 19.98 -19.03 23.80
N LYS A 31 18.82 -19.36 23.26
CA LYS A 31 17.55 -18.60 23.44
C LYS A 31 17.66 -17.12 23.09
N GLN A 32 18.58 -16.78 22.19
CA GLN A 32 18.75 -15.41 21.68
C GLN A 32 17.99 -15.15 20.39
N LEU A 33 17.43 -16.21 19.78
CA LEU A 33 16.61 -16.11 18.59
C LEU A 33 15.17 -15.78 18.98
N PRO A 34 14.55 -14.73 18.41
CA PRO A 34 13.13 -14.47 18.60
C PRO A 34 12.29 -15.51 17.87
N ASP A 35 10.97 -15.49 18.09
CA ASP A 35 10.03 -16.35 17.42
C ASP A 35 10.13 -16.22 15.89
N ILE A 36 9.87 -17.31 15.18
CA ILE A 36 9.98 -17.36 13.74
C ILE A 36 9.08 -16.29 13.06
N ASP A 37 7.91 -16.03 13.61
CA ASP A 37 6.98 -15.01 13.09
C ASP A 37 7.59 -13.61 13.18
N THR A 38 8.30 -13.31 14.27
CA THR A 38 9.03 -12.04 14.45
C THR A 38 10.14 -11.89 13.41
N LEU A 39 10.90 -12.96 13.14
CA LEU A 39 11.93 -12.96 12.09
C LEU A 39 11.35 -12.72 10.71
N ILE A 40 10.27 -13.40 10.36
CA ILE A 40 9.58 -13.27 9.07
C ILE A 40 9.02 -11.86 8.91
N LYS A 41 8.40 -11.32 9.95
CA LYS A 41 7.89 -9.95 9.95
C LYS A 41 8.99 -8.94 9.68
N SER A 42 10.13 -9.05 10.39
CA SER A 42 11.29 -8.15 10.20
C SER A 42 11.86 -8.24 8.78
N ILE A 43 11.92 -9.43 8.20
CA ILE A 43 12.37 -9.63 6.81
C ILE A 43 11.39 -8.92 5.84
N HIS A 44 10.09 -9.10 6.03
CA HIS A 44 9.07 -8.47 5.18
C HIS A 44 9.11 -6.94 5.29
N ASP A 45 9.31 -6.41 6.50
CA ASP A 45 9.43 -4.97 6.72
C ASP A 45 10.68 -4.41 6.03
N GLN A 46 11.82 -5.08 6.12
CA GLN A 46 13.04 -4.71 5.39
C GLN A 46 12.88 -4.83 3.87
N ILE A 47 12.11 -5.80 3.37
CA ILE A 47 11.78 -5.90 1.94
C ILE A 47 10.94 -4.70 1.49
N LYS A 48 9.95 -4.30 2.28
CA LYS A 48 9.11 -3.11 2.00
C LYS A 48 9.96 -1.84 2.00
N GLU A 49 10.81 -1.65 3.00
CA GLU A 49 11.73 -0.51 3.09
C GLU A 49 12.63 -0.41 1.85
N LYS A 50 13.27 -1.51 1.46
CA LYS A 50 14.14 -1.54 0.28
C LYS A 50 13.39 -1.21 -1.00
N LYS A 51 12.19 -1.74 -1.19
CA LYS A 51 11.33 -1.39 -2.34
C LYS A 51 10.96 0.09 -2.33
N TYR A 52 10.68 0.64 -1.16
CA TYR A 52 10.40 2.07 -1.02
C TYR A 52 11.60 2.94 -1.40
N LEU A 53 12.80 2.63 -0.87
CA LEU A 53 14.03 3.34 -1.19
C LEU A 53 14.36 3.29 -2.70
N GLN A 54 14.20 2.12 -3.32
CA GLN A 54 14.38 1.95 -4.77
C GLN A 54 13.39 2.80 -5.57
N GLY A 55 12.13 2.87 -5.13
CA GLY A 55 11.11 3.71 -5.77
C GLY A 55 11.39 5.21 -5.66
N GLN A 56 12.19 5.62 -4.68
CA GLN A 56 12.63 7.02 -4.48
C GLN A 56 13.98 7.32 -5.15
N ASN A 57 14.55 6.40 -5.92
CA ASN A 57 15.91 6.48 -6.46
C ASN A 57 16.99 6.74 -5.39
N GLN A 58 16.73 6.31 -4.15
CA GLN A 58 17.70 6.38 -3.07
C GLN A 58 18.61 5.16 -3.06
N PHE A 59 19.81 5.35 -2.50
CA PHE A 59 20.75 4.24 -2.35
C PHE A 59 20.14 3.11 -1.51
N CYS A 60 20.08 1.92 -2.08
CA CYS A 60 19.58 0.73 -1.42
C CYS A 60 20.72 -0.32 -1.34
N PRO A 61 21.28 -0.58 -0.17
CA PRO A 61 22.37 -1.55 -0.03
C PRO A 61 21.89 -2.96 -0.40
N PRO A 62 22.77 -3.82 -0.96
CA PRO A 62 22.41 -5.18 -1.30
C PRO A 62 22.04 -6.00 -0.05
N TRP A 63 21.31 -7.08 -0.24
CA TRP A 63 20.97 -7.99 0.84
C TRP A 63 22.22 -8.65 1.43
N LYS A 64 22.38 -8.57 2.75
CA LYS A 64 23.40 -9.28 3.49
C LYS A 64 23.25 -10.80 3.31
N HIS A 65 24.30 -11.57 3.55
CA HIS A 65 24.15 -13.01 3.68
C HIS A 65 23.30 -13.35 4.91
N PRO A 66 22.48 -14.41 4.86
CA PRO A 66 21.60 -14.75 5.99
C PRO A 66 22.36 -15.04 7.27
N SER A 67 23.58 -15.60 7.19
CA SER A 67 24.47 -15.79 8.35
C SER A 67 24.91 -14.45 8.98
N THR A 68 25.23 -13.46 8.15
CA THR A 68 25.61 -12.11 8.61
C THR A 68 24.42 -11.39 9.24
N TRP A 69 23.25 -11.50 8.62
CA TRP A 69 22.01 -10.92 9.11
C TRP A 69 21.64 -11.49 10.48
N LEU A 70 21.74 -12.81 10.66
CA LEU A 70 21.52 -13.49 11.94
C LEU A 70 22.59 -13.11 12.99
N ASN A 71 23.86 -12.97 12.58
CA ASN A 71 24.94 -12.62 13.49
C ASN A 71 24.84 -11.20 14.03
N GLN A 72 24.34 -10.28 13.22
CA GLN A 72 24.17 -8.87 13.59
C GLN A 72 22.83 -8.56 14.27
N GLY A 73 21.94 -9.54 14.41
CA GLY A 73 20.63 -9.31 15.03
C GLY A 73 19.75 -8.33 14.25
N CYS A 74 19.85 -8.34 12.91
CA CYS A 74 19.15 -7.36 12.07
C CYS A 74 17.60 -7.42 12.14
N TRP A 75 17.02 -8.34 12.91
CA TRP A 75 15.59 -8.34 13.20
C TRP A 75 15.16 -7.23 14.17
N THR A 76 16.14 -6.61 14.86
CA THR A 76 15.90 -5.46 15.75
C THR A 76 16.00 -4.13 15.03
N ASP A 77 16.43 -4.12 13.77
CA ASP A 77 16.59 -2.90 12.99
C ASP A 77 15.20 -2.25 12.75
N VAL A 78 15.12 -0.95 13.04
CA VAL A 78 13.90 -0.17 12.81
C VAL A 78 13.84 0.22 11.34
N CYS A 79 12.86 -0.32 10.63
CA CYS A 79 12.62 0.04 9.23
C CYS A 79 11.89 1.37 9.11
N ILE A 80 12.40 2.27 8.26
CA ILE A 80 11.80 3.57 7.98
C ILE A 80 11.04 3.47 6.66
N PHE A 81 9.73 3.32 6.74
CA PHE A 81 8.86 3.46 5.58
C PHE A 81 7.74 4.44 5.93
N PRO A 82 7.22 5.18 4.94
CA PRO A 82 6.11 6.07 5.19
C PRO A 82 4.94 5.25 5.75
N PRO A 83 4.14 5.84 6.64
CA PRO A 83 2.91 5.20 7.09
C PRO A 83 2.16 4.73 5.84
N GLU A 84 1.71 3.47 5.86
CA GLU A 84 0.87 2.94 4.78
C GLU A 84 -0.18 4.00 4.46
N ARG A 85 -0.07 4.60 3.29
CA ARG A 85 -1.17 5.43 2.80
C ARG A 85 -2.33 4.46 2.71
N LYS A 86 -3.22 4.49 3.70
CA LYS A 86 -4.52 3.85 3.57
C LYS A 86 -4.96 4.15 2.16
N PRO A 87 -5.40 3.15 1.37
CA PRO A 87 -5.86 3.44 0.03
C PRO A 87 -6.78 4.64 0.20
N VAL A 88 -6.31 5.80 -0.23
CA VAL A 88 -7.17 6.96 -0.34
C VAL A 88 -8.16 6.44 -1.34
N ASN A 89 -9.36 6.09 -0.86
CA ASN A 89 -10.49 6.04 -1.76
C ASN A 89 -10.30 7.30 -2.59
N LYS A 90 -9.85 7.15 -3.81
CA LYS A 90 -9.81 8.24 -4.75
C LYS A 90 -11.25 8.74 -4.72
N ARG A 91 -11.53 9.64 -3.79
CA ARG A 91 -12.73 10.46 -3.89
C ARG A 91 -12.59 10.99 -5.28
N VAL A 92 -13.48 10.55 -6.10
CA VAL A 92 -13.55 10.88 -7.49
C VAL A 92 -13.99 12.35 -7.58
N ASN A 93 -13.14 13.23 -7.06
CA ASN A 93 -13.28 14.67 -7.02
C ASN A 93 -12.53 15.30 -8.19
N SER A 94 -12.42 14.57 -9.29
CA SER A 94 -11.93 15.16 -10.49
C SER A 94 -13.10 15.86 -11.15
N ILE A 95 -12.90 17.12 -11.49
CA ILE A 95 -13.81 17.93 -12.32
C ILE A 95 -14.25 17.14 -13.56
N ASP A 96 -13.36 16.27 -14.09
CA ASP A 96 -13.62 15.40 -15.23
C ASP A 96 -14.75 14.38 -14.97
N ASN A 97 -14.87 13.87 -13.76
CA ASN A 97 -15.93 12.90 -13.43
C ASN A 97 -17.28 13.58 -13.17
N LEU A 98 -17.27 14.80 -12.63
CA LEU A 98 -18.47 15.63 -12.57
C LEU A 98 -18.98 15.97 -13.98
N GLN A 99 -18.09 16.33 -14.88
CA GLN A 99 -18.45 16.61 -16.28
C GLN A 99 -18.96 15.38 -17.00
N ARG A 100 -18.36 14.19 -16.75
CA ARG A 100 -18.85 12.91 -17.29
C ARG A 100 -20.23 12.55 -16.75
N ALA A 101 -20.45 12.73 -15.44
CA ALA A 101 -21.76 12.48 -14.82
C ALA A 101 -22.84 13.40 -15.39
N LEU A 102 -22.53 14.68 -15.59
CA LEU A 102 -23.45 15.66 -16.22
C LEU A 102 -23.73 15.31 -17.68
N SER A 103 -22.75 14.86 -18.44
CA SER A 103 -22.90 14.42 -19.82
C SER A 103 -23.80 13.19 -19.92
N ILE A 104 -23.64 12.23 -19.01
CA ILE A 104 -24.48 11.01 -18.96
C ILE A 104 -25.91 11.37 -18.58
N LEU A 105 -26.11 12.25 -17.60
CA LEU A 105 -27.45 12.71 -17.20
C LEU A 105 -28.19 13.39 -18.41
N ARG A 106 -27.44 14.22 -19.14
CA ARG A 106 -27.99 14.96 -20.28
C ARG A 106 -28.34 14.07 -21.51
N ASN A 107 -27.51 13.04 -21.75
CA ASN A 107 -27.60 12.24 -22.96
C ASN A 107 -28.33 10.90 -22.78
N MET A 108 -28.34 10.32 -21.59
CA MET A 108 -28.82 8.96 -21.36
C MET A 108 -29.91 8.82 -20.28
N GLY A 109 -30.31 9.91 -19.60
CA GLY A 109 -31.37 9.93 -18.60
C GLY A 109 -30.93 9.51 -17.20
N GLU A 110 -31.83 9.76 -16.22
CA GLU A 110 -31.54 9.59 -14.78
C GLU A 110 -31.18 8.16 -14.36
N ALA A 111 -31.79 7.15 -14.95
CA ALA A 111 -31.54 5.74 -14.57
C ALA A 111 -30.09 5.33 -14.81
N LYS A 112 -29.48 5.72 -15.94
CA LYS A 112 -28.08 5.45 -16.24
C LYS A 112 -27.13 6.33 -15.42
N PHE A 113 -27.55 7.53 -15.07
CA PHE A 113 -26.82 8.42 -14.18
C PHE A 113 -26.67 7.80 -12.79
N HIS A 114 -27.75 7.28 -12.20
CA HIS A 114 -27.67 6.61 -10.89
C HIS A 114 -26.74 5.40 -10.92
N SER A 115 -26.85 4.55 -11.93
CA SER A 115 -25.96 3.40 -12.10
C SER A 115 -24.49 3.80 -12.23
N PHE A 116 -24.19 4.88 -12.94
CA PHE A 116 -22.83 5.41 -13.08
C PHE A 116 -22.30 5.98 -11.76
N CYS A 117 -23.12 6.70 -11.01
CA CYS A 117 -22.78 7.24 -9.70
C CYS A 117 -22.51 6.13 -8.67
N ASP A 118 -23.24 5.02 -8.74
CA ASP A 118 -23.04 3.86 -7.87
C ASP A 118 -21.71 3.14 -8.18
N GLN A 119 -21.33 3.04 -9.44
CA GLN A 119 -20.01 2.50 -9.84
C GLN A 119 -18.85 3.36 -9.30
N LEU A 120 -19.06 4.65 -9.14
CA LEU A 120 -18.07 5.60 -8.61
C LEU A 120 -18.14 5.75 -7.09
N ASN A 121 -18.98 4.99 -6.38
CA ASN A 121 -19.24 5.12 -4.94
C ASN A 121 -19.56 6.57 -4.51
N MET A 122 -20.29 7.31 -5.32
CA MET A 122 -20.71 8.67 -4.97
C MET A 122 -21.77 8.66 -3.87
N THR A 123 -21.63 9.58 -2.92
CA THR A 123 -22.62 9.72 -1.86
C THR A 123 -23.94 10.28 -2.41
N ASN A 124 -25.06 10.07 -1.67
CA ASN A 124 -26.36 10.65 -2.06
C ASN A 124 -26.28 12.18 -2.16
N HIS A 125 -25.48 12.80 -1.29
CA HIS A 125 -25.25 14.23 -1.33
C HIS A 125 -24.56 14.68 -2.62
N ASP A 126 -23.54 13.92 -3.09
CA ASP A 126 -22.82 14.23 -4.32
C ASP A 126 -23.75 14.08 -5.56
N LYS A 127 -24.64 13.07 -5.53
CA LYS A 127 -25.66 12.87 -6.58
C LYS A 127 -26.63 14.04 -6.66
N GLU A 128 -27.14 14.53 -5.53
CA GLU A 128 -27.99 15.72 -5.44
C GLU A 128 -27.29 16.98 -5.95
N CYS A 129 -26.02 17.16 -5.59
CA CYS A 129 -25.22 18.28 -6.05
C CYS A 129 -25.10 18.31 -7.59
N VAL A 130 -24.89 17.14 -8.21
CA VAL A 130 -24.83 17.03 -9.69
C VAL A 130 -26.17 17.32 -10.33
N LEU A 131 -27.27 16.82 -9.75
CA LEU A 131 -28.63 17.09 -10.24
C LEU A 131 -28.99 18.58 -10.14
N MET A 132 -28.63 19.24 -9.03
CA MET A 132 -28.81 20.70 -8.86
C MET A 132 -27.96 21.51 -9.85
N ALA A 133 -26.73 21.07 -10.13
CA ALA A 133 -25.85 21.71 -11.09
C ALA A 133 -26.37 21.59 -12.53
N ALA A 134 -27.01 20.47 -12.88
CA ALA A 134 -27.62 20.26 -14.19
C ALA A 134 -28.77 21.23 -14.45
N ASN A 135 -29.53 21.61 -13.40
CA ASN A 135 -30.66 22.53 -13.48
C ASN A 135 -30.27 24.03 -13.38
N GLY A 136 -29.02 24.34 -13.03
CA GLY A 136 -28.59 25.70 -12.67
C GLY A 136 -27.59 26.38 -13.59
N GLY A 137 -27.15 25.72 -14.67
CA GLY A 137 -26.19 26.29 -15.64
C GLY A 137 -24.70 26.22 -15.22
N PRO A 138 -23.76 26.54 -16.12
CA PRO A 138 -22.33 26.28 -15.97
C PRO A 138 -21.62 27.07 -14.86
N GLN A 139 -22.19 28.16 -14.38
CA GLN A 139 -21.58 28.98 -13.34
C GLN A 139 -21.68 28.36 -11.95
N LYS A 140 -22.69 27.56 -11.64
CA LYS A 140 -22.85 26.88 -10.35
C LYS A 140 -21.92 25.70 -10.16
N ILE A 141 -21.40 25.13 -11.23
CA ILE A 141 -20.48 23.97 -11.19
C ILE A 141 -19.13 24.36 -10.56
N LYS A 142 -18.63 25.59 -10.82
CA LYS A 142 -17.37 26.09 -10.26
C LYS A 142 -17.46 26.30 -8.74
N HIS A 143 -18.59 26.75 -8.23
CA HIS A 143 -18.82 26.91 -6.80
C HIS A 143 -18.97 25.61 -6.04
N LEU A 144 -19.54 24.58 -6.67
CA LEU A 144 -19.66 23.24 -6.07
C LEU A 144 -18.32 22.51 -6.00
N ALA A 145 -17.48 22.61 -7.03
CA ALA A 145 -16.15 22.01 -7.03
C ALA A 145 -15.25 22.59 -5.94
N ALA A 146 -15.42 23.87 -5.56
CA ALA A 146 -14.68 24.52 -4.46
C ALA A 146 -15.18 24.08 -3.05
N ARG A 147 -16.39 23.53 -2.94
CA ARG A 147 -16.97 23.10 -1.65
C ARG A 147 -16.71 21.61 -1.31
N ILE A 148 -16.32 20.82 -2.28
CA ILE A 148 -16.08 19.36 -2.16
C ILE A 148 -14.58 19.06 -1.92
N GLY A 149 -13.72 20.09 -1.95
CA GLY A 149 -12.27 19.99 -1.71
C GLY A 149 -11.89 19.88 -0.23
#